data_08d31ca6c2f232e089f271fd5f7589f7
#
_entry.id   08d31ca6c2f232e089f271fd5f7589f7
#
_cell.length_a   1.000
_cell.length_b   1.000
_cell.length_c   1.000
_cell.angle_alpha   90.00
_cell.angle_beta   90.00
_cell.angle_gamma   90.00
#
_symmetry.space_group_name_H-M   'P 1'
#
loop_
_entity.id
_entity.type
_entity.pdbx_description
1 polymer ?
#
loop_
_entity_poly.entity_id
_entity_poly.type
_entity_poly.pdbx_seq_one_letter_code
_entity_poly.pdbx_strand_id
1 'polypeptide(L)'
;MREGWELKKIGECFSYIKNGANIKQTKGAEGYPITRIETLSGGVFNRDRLGYADVVDLEQYKDYILESGDLLVSHINSKTYIGRTVVYEGKQGENIIHGMNLLRLKHNRSLINSAFLCYYTQSVSFKLDIMRIRKDAVNQSSFAISDFKKIRIPVPVLATQLSIVSELDKLNELIQIKKEQLKDYDTLAQSIFYEMFGDPVENEKGWEVKKFGELFKLKSGDGLSSKDFKTGVYPVYGGNGISGYHDSFNMNGDYIIIGRVGVYCGNVRKVSGKFWLTDNAFKLIYHQKEQVSVFILYLLNILDLHQYANAAAQPVISNLTLKYVNIILPPLSLQQSFAQKIEQIEQQKAAIQKTITDLETLLAARMQYWFD
;
A
#
# COMPACT_ATOMS: atom_id res chain seq x y z
N MET A 1 -13.11 0.04 32.83
CA MET A 1 -13.96 -0.91 32.08
C MET A 1 -15.33 -0.24 31.93
N ARG A 2 -15.95 -0.34 30.77
CA ARG A 2 -17.27 0.27 30.51
C ARG A 2 -18.37 -0.50 31.22
N GLU A 3 -19.42 0.21 31.59
CA GLU A 3 -20.63 -0.40 32.19
C GLU A 3 -21.25 -1.42 31.21
N GLY A 4 -21.62 -2.59 31.73
CA GLY A 4 -22.16 -3.69 30.93
C GLY A 4 -21.14 -4.52 30.12
N TRP A 5 -19.82 -4.28 30.27
CA TRP A 5 -18.77 -5.09 29.68
C TRP A 5 -18.23 -6.12 30.69
N GLU A 6 -18.12 -7.37 30.29
CA GLU A 6 -17.54 -8.44 31.09
C GLU A 6 -16.11 -8.76 30.63
N LEU A 7 -15.19 -9.01 31.58
CA LEU A 7 -13.87 -9.53 31.26
C LEU A 7 -13.93 -11.07 31.18
N LYS A 8 -13.72 -11.59 29.97
CA LYS A 8 -13.65 -13.04 29.73
C LYS A 8 -12.27 -13.43 29.22
N LYS A 9 -11.82 -14.65 29.54
CA LYS A 9 -10.61 -15.19 28.93
C LYS A 9 -10.89 -15.54 27.46
N ILE A 10 -9.92 -15.30 26.58
CA ILE A 10 -10.03 -15.70 25.16
C ILE A 10 -10.43 -17.17 25.05
N GLY A 11 -9.85 -18.06 25.89
CA GLY A 11 -10.20 -19.48 25.91
C GLY A 11 -11.66 -19.80 26.23
N GLU A 12 -12.38 -18.88 26.87
CA GLU A 12 -13.82 -19.03 27.19
C GLU A 12 -14.71 -18.54 26.04
N CYS A 13 -14.20 -17.72 25.16
CA CYS A 13 -14.93 -17.11 24.03
C CYS A 13 -14.99 -18.01 22.80
N PHE A 14 -14.15 -19.03 22.73
CA PHE A 14 -13.99 -19.87 21.54
C PHE A 14 -14.14 -21.36 21.88
N SER A 15 -14.93 -22.07 21.09
CA SER A 15 -15.08 -23.52 21.19
C SER A 15 -13.82 -24.26 20.73
N TYR A 16 -12.98 -23.61 19.91
CA TYR A 16 -11.81 -24.21 19.30
C TYR A 16 -10.70 -23.18 19.16
N ILE A 17 -9.51 -23.48 19.69
CA ILE A 17 -8.27 -22.70 19.50
C ILE A 17 -7.15 -23.71 19.30
N LYS A 18 -6.69 -23.90 18.06
CA LYS A 18 -5.63 -24.86 17.72
C LYS A 18 -4.80 -24.37 16.52
N ASN A 19 -3.62 -24.95 16.39
CA ASN A 19 -2.78 -24.85 15.22
C ASN A 19 -3.41 -25.61 14.05
N GLY A 20 -3.01 -25.27 12.84
CA GLY A 20 -3.40 -25.97 11.63
C GLY A 20 -2.59 -27.23 11.35
N ALA A 21 -2.84 -27.80 10.18
CA ALA A 21 -2.19 -29.01 9.71
C ALA A 21 -0.72 -28.77 9.38
N ASN A 22 0.13 -29.71 9.78
CA ASN A 22 1.53 -29.75 9.40
C ASN A 22 1.68 -30.56 8.09
N ILE A 23 1.58 -29.89 6.96
CA ILE A 23 1.62 -30.50 5.62
C ILE A 23 2.80 -29.90 4.85
N LYS A 24 3.50 -30.76 4.10
CA LYS A 24 4.52 -30.32 3.15
C LYS A 24 3.85 -29.49 2.04
N GLN A 25 4.43 -28.33 1.77
CA GLN A 25 3.92 -27.43 0.74
C GLN A 25 4.73 -27.57 -0.53
N THR A 26 4.04 -27.56 -1.68
CA THR A 26 4.65 -27.54 -3.00
C THR A 26 5.07 -26.13 -3.38
N LYS A 27 6.03 -26.00 -4.32
CA LYS A 27 6.43 -24.71 -4.90
C LYS A 27 5.52 -24.27 -6.06
N GLY A 28 4.66 -25.14 -6.57
CA GLY A 28 3.70 -24.89 -7.65
C GLY A 28 2.29 -24.64 -7.12
N ALA A 29 1.36 -24.41 -8.03
CA ALA A 29 -0.07 -24.27 -7.74
C ALA A 29 -0.83 -25.60 -7.75
N GLU A 30 -0.13 -26.73 -7.55
CA GLU A 30 -0.71 -28.06 -7.48
C GLU A 30 -1.11 -28.44 -6.06
N GLY A 31 -2.26 -29.07 -5.90
CA GLY A 31 -2.84 -29.46 -4.62
C GLY A 31 -3.85 -28.45 -4.08
N TYR A 32 -4.14 -28.55 -2.78
CA TYR A 32 -5.11 -27.68 -2.13
C TYR A 32 -4.49 -26.44 -1.53
N PRO A 33 -5.14 -25.26 -1.61
CA PRO A 33 -4.62 -24.04 -0.99
C PRO A 33 -4.53 -24.21 0.53
N ILE A 34 -3.41 -23.74 1.09
CA ILE A 34 -3.12 -23.80 2.54
C ILE A 34 -2.64 -22.44 3.04
N THR A 35 -3.09 -22.04 4.25
CA THR A 35 -2.68 -20.78 4.85
C THR A 35 -1.22 -20.80 5.27
N ARG A 36 -0.57 -19.63 5.11
CA ARG A 36 0.79 -19.31 5.57
C ARG A 36 0.77 -18.09 6.48
N ILE A 37 1.90 -17.75 7.06
CA ILE A 37 2.06 -16.50 7.82
C ILE A 37 1.74 -15.29 6.91
N GLU A 38 2.20 -15.33 5.67
CA GLU A 38 2.02 -14.28 4.67
C GLU A 38 0.55 -14.11 4.23
N THR A 39 -0.30 -15.12 4.44
CA THR A 39 -1.75 -15.04 4.17
C THR A 39 -2.42 -13.92 4.99
N LEU A 40 -1.83 -13.54 6.14
CA LEU A 40 -2.32 -12.44 6.98
C LEU A 40 -1.63 -11.10 6.66
N SER A 41 -0.95 -10.99 5.52
CA SER A 41 -0.26 -9.76 5.14
C SER A 41 -1.25 -8.61 4.88
N GLY A 42 -0.88 -7.39 5.27
CA GLY A 42 -1.75 -6.22 5.09
C GLY A 42 -2.94 -6.12 6.06
N GLY A 43 -3.11 -7.08 7.01
CA GLY A 43 -4.26 -7.09 7.94
C GLY A 43 -5.56 -7.63 7.33
N VAL A 44 -5.46 -8.26 6.16
CA VAL A 44 -6.56 -8.91 5.44
C VAL A 44 -6.18 -10.35 5.12
N PHE A 45 -7.18 -11.19 4.81
CA PHE A 45 -6.94 -12.54 4.30
C PHE A 45 -6.52 -12.46 2.83
N ASN A 46 -5.22 -12.54 2.58
CA ASN A 46 -4.65 -12.39 1.24
C ASN A 46 -4.54 -13.76 0.54
N ARG A 47 -5.40 -14.00 -0.45
CA ARG A 47 -5.45 -15.25 -1.22
C ARG A 47 -4.24 -15.44 -2.12
N ASP A 48 -3.62 -14.37 -2.62
CA ASP A 48 -2.43 -14.43 -3.47
C ASP A 48 -1.18 -14.90 -2.69
N ARG A 49 -1.28 -14.96 -1.36
CA ARG A 49 -0.22 -15.39 -0.44
C ARG A 49 -0.49 -16.76 0.19
N LEU A 50 -1.43 -17.52 -0.35
CA LEU A 50 -1.63 -18.91 0.03
C LEU A 50 -0.45 -19.77 -0.47
N GLY A 51 -0.19 -20.87 0.23
CA GLY A 51 0.61 -21.98 -0.28
C GLY A 51 -0.27 -23.05 -0.88
N TYR A 52 0.35 -24.13 -1.37
CA TYR A 52 -0.37 -25.29 -1.85
C TYR A 52 0.13 -26.53 -1.09
N ALA A 53 -0.80 -27.30 -0.57
CA ALA A 53 -0.53 -28.54 0.15
C ALA A 53 -0.47 -29.71 -0.84
N ASP A 54 0.56 -30.53 -0.70
CA ASP A 54 0.71 -31.78 -1.46
C ASP A 54 -0.24 -32.85 -0.87
N VAL A 55 -1.53 -32.70 -1.17
CA VAL A 55 -2.60 -33.53 -0.65
C VAL A 55 -3.53 -33.92 -1.79
N VAL A 56 -3.80 -35.23 -1.90
CA VAL A 56 -4.71 -35.81 -2.90
C VAL A 56 -6.11 -35.97 -2.34
N ASP A 57 -6.22 -36.40 -1.08
CA ASP A 57 -7.50 -36.64 -0.38
C ASP A 57 -7.73 -35.60 0.71
N LEU A 58 -8.73 -34.74 0.49
CA LEU A 58 -9.10 -33.67 1.43
C LEU A 58 -9.84 -34.20 2.68
N GLU A 59 -10.46 -35.37 2.61
CA GLU A 59 -11.26 -35.92 3.72
C GLU A 59 -10.42 -36.11 5.00
N GLN A 60 -9.14 -36.48 4.85
CA GLN A 60 -8.20 -36.61 5.96
C GLN A 60 -7.94 -35.29 6.70
N TYR A 61 -8.23 -34.14 6.04
CA TYR A 61 -7.97 -32.79 6.55
C TYR A 61 -9.23 -31.98 6.75
N LYS A 62 -10.40 -32.61 6.74
CA LYS A 62 -11.70 -31.91 6.88
C LYS A 62 -11.79 -31.01 8.11
N ASP A 63 -11.20 -31.43 9.24
CA ASP A 63 -11.16 -30.63 10.47
C ASP A 63 -10.29 -29.36 10.35
N TYR A 64 -9.42 -29.31 9.34
CA TYR A 64 -8.55 -28.19 9.06
C TYR A 64 -9.07 -27.26 7.96
N ILE A 65 -10.20 -27.59 7.31
CA ILE A 65 -10.82 -26.71 6.32
C ILE A 65 -11.38 -25.48 7.02
N LEU A 66 -11.02 -24.30 6.51
CA LEU A 66 -11.52 -23.03 7.04
C LEU A 66 -13.01 -22.87 6.77
N GLU A 67 -13.72 -22.33 7.75
CA GLU A 67 -15.12 -21.96 7.65
C GLU A 67 -15.27 -20.43 7.71
N SER A 68 -16.23 -19.87 6.97
CA SER A 68 -16.49 -18.44 7.00
C SER A 68 -16.81 -17.96 8.42
N GLY A 69 -16.11 -16.92 8.86
CA GLY A 69 -16.15 -16.39 10.23
C GLY A 69 -15.05 -16.91 11.15
N ASP A 70 -14.21 -17.85 10.70
CA ASP A 70 -13.02 -18.25 11.47
C ASP A 70 -12.07 -17.08 11.65
N LEU A 71 -11.54 -16.92 12.86
CA LEU A 71 -10.50 -15.95 13.14
C LEU A 71 -9.14 -16.64 13.11
N LEU A 72 -8.22 -16.09 12.31
CA LEU A 72 -6.84 -16.56 12.21
C LEU A 72 -5.91 -15.61 12.95
N VAL A 73 -5.00 -16.17 13.74
CA VAL A 73 -4.04 -15.40 14.54
C VAL A 73 -2.62 -15.85 14.25
N SER A 74 -1.75 -14.92 13.96
CA SER A 74 -0.32 -15.17 13.80
C SER A 74 0.36 -15.37 15.16
N HIS A 75 0.68 -16.62 15.53
CA HIS A 75 1.31 -16.94 16.81
C HIS A 75 2.82 -17.25 16.69
N ILE A 76 3.32 -17.32 15.47
CA ILE A 76 4.75 -17.42 15.13
C ILE A 76 5.01 -16.41 14.01
N ASN A 77 5.79 -15.35 14.28
CA ASN A 77 6.10 -14.31 13.29
C ASN A 77 7.25 -13.42 13.79
N SER A 78 7.63 -12.41 13.00
CA SER A 78 8.49 -11.34 13.49
C SER A 78 7.80 -10.55 14.62
N LYS A 79 8.61 -9.84 15.42
CA LYS A 79 8.13 -9.02 16.55
C LYS A 79 7.03 -8.03 16.17
N THR A 80 7.04 -7.53 14.94
CA THR A 80 6.09 -6.54 14.43
C THR A 80 4.73 -7.13 14.07
N TYR A 81 4.70 -8.41 13.71
CA TYR A 81 3.51 -9.04 13.12
C TYR A 81 2.88 -10.14 13.97
N ILE A 82 3.53 -10.52 15.08
CA ILE A 82 2.98 -11.49 16.01
C ILE A 82 1.69 -10.96 16.66
N GLY A 83 0.69 -11.81 16.80
CA GLY A 83 -0.64 -11.45 17.32
C GLY A 83 -1.56 -10.82 16.27
N ARG A 84 -1.10 -10.61 15.02
CA ARG A 84 -1.97 -10.13 13.94
C ARG A 84 -3.11 -11.10 13.72
N THR A 85 -4.32 -10.56 13.57
CA THR A 85 -5.53 -11.34 13.35
C THR A 85 -6.25 -10.91 12.09
N VAL A 86 -6.92 -11.86 11.44
CA VAL A 86 -7.86 -11.61 10.35
C VAL A 86 -9.06 -12.54 10.45
N VAL A 87 -10.22 -12.09 10.00
CA VAL A 87 -11.40 -12.94 9.80
C VAL A 87 -11.30 -13.56 8.41
N TYR A 88 -11.53 -14.86 8.33
CA TYR A 88 -11.68 -15.54 7.05
C TYR A 88 -13.13 -15.42 6.57
N GLU A 89 -13.31 -14.80 5.42
CA GLU A 89 -14.58 -14.74 4.71
C GLU A 89 -14.52 -15.72 3.54
N GLY A 90 -15.19 -16.87 3.70
CA GLY A 90 -15.22 -17.95 2.71
C GLY A 90 -15.93 -17.53 1.44
N LYS A 91 -15.45 -18.02 0.29
CA LYS A 91 -16.12 -17.93 -1.00
C LYS A 91 -16.78 -19.27 -1.33
N GLN A 92 -17.84 -19.25 -2.14
CA GLN A 92 -18.54 -20.47 -2.54
C GLN A 92 -17.59 -21.44 -3.25
N GLY A 93 -17.54 -22.69 -2.82
CA GLY A 93 -16.70 -23.74 -3.39
C GLY A 93 -15.21 -23.65 -2.99
N GLU A 94 -14.83 -22.74 -2.11
CA GLU A 94 -13.43 -22.57 -1.67
C GLU A 94 -13.12 -23.53 -0.53
N ASN A 95 -12.10 -24.38 -0.70
CA ASN A 95 -11.57 -25.27 0.32
C ASN A 95 -10.13 -24.89 0.64
N ILE A 96 -9.93 -24.18 1.74
CA ILE A 96 -8.60 -23.75 2.18
C ILE A 96 -8.22 -24.51 3.45
N ILE A 97 -7.08 -25.17 3.43
CA ILE A 97 -6.53 -25.87 4.58
C ILE A 97 -5.89 -24.84 5.53
N HIS A 98 -6.19 -24.94 6.81
CA HIS A 98 -5.55 -24.19 7.87
C HIS A 98 -4.14 -24.75 8.14
N GLY A 99 -3.10 -23.99 7.83
CA GLY A 99 -1.70 -24.38 8.03
C GLY A 99 -1.20 -24.13 9.46
N MET A 100 -0.18 -24.89 9.87
CA MET A 100 0.29 -25.02 11.26
C MET A 100 0.79 -23.71 11.91
N ASN A 101 1.23 -22.73 11.12
CA ASN A 101 1.87 -21.51 11.62
C ASN A 101 0.87 -20.44 12.09
N LEU A 102 -0.41 -20.69 11.95
CA LEU A 102 -1.48 -19.82 12.40
C LEU A 102 -2.33 -20.54 13.45
N LEU A 103 -2.92 -19.80 14.38
CA LEU A 103 -4.00 -20.29 15.21
C LEU A 103 -5.33 -20.05 14.52
N ARG A 104 -6.20 -21.04 14.51
CA ARG A 104 -7.60 -20.94 14.13
C ARG A 104 -8.45 -20.87 15.38
N LEU A 105 -9.32 -19.88 15.45
CA LEU A 105 -10.29 -19.68 16.51
C LEU A 105 -11.69 -19.82 15.91
N LYS A 106 -12.43 -20.86 16.31
CA LYS A 106 -13.87 -21.00 16.02
C LYS A 106 -14.66 -20.34 17.13
N HIS A 107 -15.38 -19.28 16.81
CA HIS A 107 -16.10 -18.49 17.80
C HIS A 107 -17.37 -19.17 18.28
N ASN A 108 -17.74 -18.89 19.51
CA ASN A 108 -19.09 -19.14 20.00
C ASN A 108 -19.97 -17.97 19.55
N ARG A 109 -20.79 -18.20 18.52
CA ARG A 109 -21.66 -17.18 17.90
C ARG A 109 -22.65 -16.52 18.87
N SER A 110 -22.97 -17.15 19.98
CA SER A 110 -23.84 -16.57 21.01
C SER A 110 -23.10 -15.62 21.96
N LEU A 111 -21.78 -15.62 21.97
CA LEU A 111 -20.96 -14.87 22.91
C LEU A 111 -20.11 -13.80 22.28
N ILE A 112 -19.44 -14.10 21.13
CA ILE A 112 -18.48 -13.19 20.52
C ILE A 112 -18.63 -13.15 19.00
N ASN A 113 -18.55 -11.93 18.46
CA ASN A 113 -18.47 -11.68 17.04
C ASN A 113 -17.00 -11.63 16.60
N SER A 114 -16.64 -12.35 15.54
CA SER A 114 -15.26 -12.43 15.04
C SER A 114 -14.70 -11.08 14.58
N ALA A 115 -15.50 -10.25 13.91
CA ALA A 115 -15.07 -8.93 13.46
C ALA A 115 -14.83 -7.99 14.65
N PHE A 116 -15.69 -8.04 15.69
CA PHE A 116 -15.46 -7.29 16.93
C PHE A 116 -14.11 -7.66 17.56
N LEU A 117 -13.80 -8.96 17.66
CA LEU A 117 -12.52 -9.37 18.21
C LEU A 117 -11.36 -8.98 17.30
N CYS A 118 -11.53 -9.06 15.97
CA CYS A 118 -10.52 -8.62 15.02
C CYS A 118 -10.16 -7.14 15.20
N TYR A 119 -11.14 -6.28 15.46
CA TYR A 119 -10.90 -4.88 15.83
C TYR A 119 -10.21 -4.77 17.19
N TYR A 120 -10.71 -5.46 18.23
CA TYR A 120 -10.08 -5.43 19.56
C TYR A 120 -8.59 -5.81 19.50
N THR A 121 -8.22 -6.80 18.70
CA THR A 121 -6.82 -7.26 18.57
C THR A 121 -5.89 -6.24 17.92
N GLN A 122 -6.42 -5.17 17.36
CA GLN A 122 -5.64 -4.04 16.86
C GLN A 122 -5.37 -2.96 17.93
N SER A 123 -6.06 -3.02 19.08
CA SER A 123 -5.90 -2.08 20.19
C SER A 123 -4.52 -2.13 20.83
N VAL A 124 -4.16 -1.05 21.53
CA VAL A 124 -2.92 -0.99 22.30
C VAL A 124 -2.93 -2.00 23.44
N SER A 125 -4.07 -2.11 24.12
CA SER A 125 -4.27 -3.06 25.23
C SER A 125 -3.97 -4.50 24.83
N PHE A 126 -4.53 -4.98 23.71
CA PHE A 126 -4.26 -6.33 23.23
C PHE A 126 -2.79 -6.53 22.80
N LYS A 127 -2.20 -5.55 22.12
CA LYS A 127 -0.78 -5.61 21.72
C LYS A 127 0.14 -5.71 22.93
N LEU A 128 -0.16 -5.00 24.02
CA LEU A 128 0.59 -5.10 25.28
C LEU A 128 0.45 -6.50 25.88
N ASP A 129 -0.74 -7.12 25.86
CA ASP A 129 -0.93 -8.48 26.34
C ASP A 129 -0.15 -9.51 25.52
N ILE A 130 -0.13 -9.38 24.19
CA ILE A 130 0.73 -10.20 23.32
C ILE A 130 2.20 -10.00 23.66
N MET A 131 2.66 -8.77 23.92
CA MET A 131 4.04 -8.51 24.31
C MET A 131 4.43 -9.20 25.62
N ARG A 132 3.51 -9.31 26.59
CA ARG A 132 3.76 -9.98 27.87
C ARG A 132 3.92 -11.50 27.76
N ILE A 133 3.22 -12.14 26.84
CA ILE A 133 3.27 -13.60 26.64
C ILE A 133 4.26 -14.03 25.55
N ARG A 134 4.80 -13.05 24.80
CA ARG A 134 5.73 -13.29 23.68
C ARG A 134 7.07 -13.83 24.18
N LYS A 135 7.59 -14.80 23.45
CA LYS A 135 8.95 -15.31 23.57
C LYS A 135 9.72 -14.99 22.31
N ASP A 136 10.83 -14.29 22.46
CA ASP A 136 11.66 -13.84 21.33
C ASP A 136 12.77 -14.83 21.05
N ALA A 137 13.00 -15.17 19.79
CA ALA A 137 14.17 -15.87 19.27
C ALA A 137 14.87 -14.99 18.22
N VAL A 138 16.02 -15.43 17.70
CA VAL A 138 16.89 -14.62 16.81
C VAL A 138 16.11 -14.03 15.61
N ASN A 139 15.30 -14.85 14.94
CA ASN A 139 14.59 -14.44 13.70
C ASN A 139 13.06 -14.45 13.82
N GLN A 140 12.51 -14.96 14.90
CA GLN A 140 11.07 -15.11 15.07
C GLN A 140 10.67 -14.89 16.53
N SER A 141 9.43 -14.47 16.72
CA SER A 141 8.79 -14.45 18.03
C SER A 141 7.60 -15.41 18.01
N SER A 142 7.28 -15.96 19.17
CA SER A 142 6.15 -16.87 19.32
C SER A 142 5.49 -16.70 20.69
N PHE A 143 4.29 -17.22 20.84
CA PHE A 143 3.64 -17.38 22.15
C PHE A 143 2.94 -18.73 22.25
N ALA A 144 2.80 -19.23 23.49
CA ALA A 144 2.12 -20.49 23.73
C ALA A 144 0.60 -20.30 23.68
N ILE A 145 -0.11 -21.28 23.13
CA ILE A 145 -1.60 -21.28 23.07
C ILE A 145 -2.20 -21.21 24.46
N SER A 146 -1.58 -21.88 25.45
CA SER A 146 -2.03 -21.87 26.85
C SER A 146 -2.02 -20.47 27.47
N ASP A 147 -1.01 -19.65 27.12
CA ASP A 147 -0.92 -18.27 27.63
C ASP A 147 -1.85 -17.33 26.86
N PHE A 148 -1.98 -17.51 25.55
CA PHE A 148 -2.95 -16.78 24.72
C PHE A 148 -4.39 -16.99 25.24
N LYS A 149 -4.77 -18.22 25.57
CA LYS A 149 -6.08 -18.53 26.15
C LYS A 149 -6.38 -17.83 27.47
N LYS A 150 -5.36 -17.44 28.24
CA LYS A 150 -5.49 -16.73 29.53
C LYS A 150 -5.68 -15.23 29.40
N ILE A 151 -5.37 -14.63 28.22
CA ILE A 151 -5.59 -13.21 27.98
C ILE A 151 -7.06 -12.89 28.24
N ARG A 152 -7.30 -11.84 29.03
CA ARG A 152 -8.64 -11.35 29.33
C ARG A 152 -9.02 -10.24 28.37
N ILE A 153 -10.16 -10.36 27.74
CA ILE A 153 -10.70 -9.41 26.78
C ILE A 153 -12.04 -8.86 27.29
N PRO A 154 -12.33 -7.58 27.03
CA PRO A 154 -13.64 -7.00 27.33
C PRO A 154 -14.68 -7.48 26.31
N VAL A 155 -15.76 -8.07 26.80
CA VAL A 155 -16.82 -8.64 25.96
C VAL A 155 -18.16 -8.00 26.34
N PRO A 156 -18.65 -7.04 25.54
CA PRO A 156 -20.00 -6.51 25.71
C PRO A 156 -21.05 -7.50 25.16
N VAL A 157 -22.32 -7.22 25.39
CA VAL A 157 -23.42 -7.98 24.78
C VAL A 157 -23.33 -7.91 23.25
N LEU A 158 -23.81 -8.95 22.55
CA LEU A 158 -23.66 -9.07 21.08
C LEU A 158 -24.21 -7.88 20.31
N ALA A 159 -25.32 -7.29 20.76
CA ALA A 159 -25.86 -6.09 20.11
C ALA A 159 -24.87 -4.91 20.10
N THR A 160 -24.15 -4.71 21.21
CA THR A 160 -23.10 -3.69 21.31
C THR A 160 -21.91 -4.05 20.43
N GLN A 161 -21.47 -5.32 20.40
CA GLN A 161 -20.40 -5.76 19.51
C GLN A 161 -20.72 -5.45 18.04
N LEU A 162 -21.94 -5.80 17.59
CA LEU A 162 -22.39 -5.56 16.22
C LEU A 162 -22.49 -4.06 15.90
N SER A 163 -22.93 -3.24 16.85
CA SER A 163 -22.96 -1.77 16.68
C SER A 163 -21.56 -1.21 16.50
N ILE A 164 -20.58 -1.64 17.30
CA ILE A 164 -19.18 -1.23 17.18
C ILE A 164 -18.60 -1.65 15.82
N VAL A 165 -18.81 -2.91 15.43
CA VAL A 165 -18.37 -3.42 14.12
C VAL A 165 -18.97 -2.59 12.98
N SER A 166 -20.29 -2.36 13.01
CA SER A 166 -20.96 -1.56 11.97
C SER A 166 -20.43 -0.14 11.88
N GLU A 167 -20.07 0.48 12.99
CA GLU A 167 -19.46 1.82 13.01
C GLU A 167 -18.07 1.82 12.36
N LEU A 168 -17.20 0.89 12.79
CA LEU A 168 -15.82 0.81 12.32
C LEU A 168 -15.72 0.35 10.86
N ASP A 169 -16.58 -0.58 10.44
CA ASP A 169 -16.69 -1.04 9.05
C ASP A 169 -17.05 0.11 8.12
N LYS A 170 -18.05 0.94 8.50
CA LYS A 170 -18.44 2.12 7.70
C LYS A 170 -17.29 3.12 7.53
N LEU A 171 -16.50 3.35 8.58
CA LEU A 171 -15.33 4.22 8.47
C LEU A 171 -14.27 3.64 7.52
N ASN A 172 -13.99 2.33 7.63
CA ASN A 172 -13.05 1.66 6.72
C ASN A 172 -13.55 1.69 5.27
N GLU A 173 -14.83 1.42 5.04
CA GLU A 173 -15.47 1.49 3.72
C GLU A 173 -15.33 2.88 3.11
N LEU A 174 -15.65 3.93 3.87
CA LEU A 174 -15.50 5.31 3.41
C LEU A 174 -14.04 5.64 3.05
N ILE A 175 -13.07 5.18 3.85
CA ILE A 175 -11.65 5.37 3.55
C ILE A 175 -11.30 4.68 2.22
N GLN A 176 -11.77 3.45 1.98
CA GLN A 176 -11.51 2.73 0.73
C GLN A 176 -12.14 3.43 -0.47
N ILE A 177 -13.41 3.83 -0.38
CA ILE A 177 -14.10 4.60 -1.43
C ILE A 177 -13.31 5.87 -1.78
N LYS A 178 -12.83 6.60 -0.77
CA LYS A 178 -12.02 7.81 -1.01
C LYS A 178 -10.67 7.51 -1.67
N LYS A 179 -10.02 6.39 -1.30
CA LYS A 179 -8.78 5.95 -1.95
C LYS A 179 -9.01 5.52 -3.41
N GLU A 180 -10.14 4.92 -3.72
CA GLU A 180 -10.53 4.60 -5.09
C GLU A 180 -10.80 5.88 -5.90
N GLN A 181 -11.53 6.85 -5.34
CA GLN A 181 -11.74 8.15 -5.99
C GLN A 181 -10.44 8.87 -6.38
N LEU A 182 -9.35 8.75 -5.59
CA LEU A 182 -8.05 9.29 -6.00
C LEU A 182 -7.51 8.64 -7.28
N LYS A 183 -7.66 7.31 -7.42
CA LYS A 183 -7.25 6.58 -8.63
C LYS A 183 -8.10 6.97 -9.83
N ASP A 184 -9.41 7.17 -9.61
CA ASP A 184 -10.32 7.60 -10.68
C ASP A 184 -9.93 8.99 -11.21
N TYR A 185 -9.50 9.91 -10.33
CA TYR A 185 -8.99 11.22 -10.77
C TYR A 185 -7.68 11.12 -11.55
N ASP A 186 -6.77 10.18 -11.22
CA ASP A 186 -5.56 9.93 -12.01
C ASP A 186 -5.94 9.41 -13.41
N THR A 187 -6.89 8.50 -13.50
CA THR A 187 -7.43 7.98 -14.76
C THR A 187 -8.11 9.06 -15.57
N LEU A 188 -8.92 9.92 -14.91
CA LEU A 188 -9.59 11.04 -15.55
C LEU A 188 -8.59 12.04 -16.17
N ALA A 189 -7.54 12.36 -15.44
CA ALA A 189 -6.49 13.26 -15.95
C ALA A 189 -5.81 12.71 -17.21
N GLN A 190 -5.53 11.39 -17.26
CA GLN A 190 -5.02 10.74 -18.46
C GLN A 190 -6.03 10.75 -19.60
N SER A 191 -7.30 10.46 -19.31
CA SER A 191 -8.37 10.47 -20.31
C SER A 191 -8.55 11.86 -20.96
N ILE A 192 -8.49 12.93 -20.15
CA ILE A 192 -8.52 14.31 -20.64
C ILE A 192 -7.33 14.61 -21.56
N PHE A 193 -6.12 14.09 -21.21
CA PHE A 193 -4.96 14.23 -22.06
C PHE A 193 -5.19 13.60 -23.44
N TYR A 194 -5.63 12.33 -23.49
CA TYR A 194 -5.90 11.64 -24.75
C TYR A 194 -7.05 12.27 -25.55
N GLU A 195 -8.10 12.72 -24.89
CA GLU A 195 -9.20 13.46 -25.57
C GLU A 195 -8.70 14.74 -26.24
N MET A 196 -7.88 15.52 -25.52
CA MET A 196 -7.40 16.82 -26.02
C MET A 196 -6.27 16.68 -27.04
N PHE A 197 -5.36 15.73 -26.84
CA PHE A 197 -4.10 15.67 -27.63
C PHE A 197 -3.96 14.42 -28.49
N GLY A 198 -4.76 13.38 -28.28
CA GLY A 198 -4.61 12.07 -28.92
C GLY A 198 -3.45 11.27 -28.33
N ASP A 199 -3.09 10.16 -28.95
CA ASP A 199 -1.91 9.39 -28.61
C ASP A 199 -0.65 10.15 -29.05
N PRO A 200 0.29 10.47 -28.14
CA PRO A 200 1.49 11.24 -28.49
C PRO A 200 2.51 10.46 -29.33
N VAL A 201 2.41 9.13 -29.39
CA VAL A 201 3.27 8.27 -30.21
C VAL A 201 2.74 8.25 -31.66
N GLU A 202 1.44 7.98 -31.82
CA GLU A 202 0.76 7.89 -33.11
C GLU A 202 0.54 9.28 -33.73
N ASN A 203 0.37 10.31 -32.90
CA ASN A 203 0.13 11.70 -33.29
C ASN A 203 -1.03 11.85 -34.31
N GLU A 204 -2.13 11.15 -34.07
CA GLU A 204 -3.30 11.13 -34.97
C GLU A 204 -3.89 12.53 -35.27
N LYS A 205 -3.68 13.47 -34.36
CA LYS A 205 -4.15 14.87 -34.50
C LYS A 205 -3.19 15.75 -35.33
N GLY A 206 -2.02 15.21 -35.74
CA GLY A 206 -1.09 15.90 -36.61
C GLY A 206 -0.39 17.12 -35.99
N TRP A 207 -0.12 17.07 -34.68
CA TRP A 207 0.62 18.15 -34.00
C TRP A 207 2.04 18.30 -34.55
N GLU A 208 2.60 19.50 -34.47
CA GLU A 208 4.05 19.73 -34.71
C GLU A 208 4.85 18.80 -33.81
N VAL A 209 5.97 18.25 -34.33
CA VAL A 209 6.84 17.36 -33.58
C VAL A 209 8.25 17.94 -33.58
N LYS A 210 8.86 18.01 -32.39
CA LYS A 210 10.30 18.30 -32.23
C LYS A 210 10.97 17.16 -31.45
N LYS A 211 12.28 17.06 -31.59
CA LYS A 211 13.04 16.10 -30.81
C LYS A 211 13.22 16.59 -29.37
N PHE A 212 13.21 15.67 -28.40
CA PHE A 212 13.43 16.01 -26.99
C PHE A 212 14.67 16.90 -26.81
N GLY A 213 15.80 16.55 -27.45
CA GLY A 213 17.05 17.31 -27.34
C GLY A 213 17.03 18.71 -27.98
N GLU A 214 16.03 19.04 -28.80
CA GLU A 214 15.81 20.40 -29.33
C GLU A 214 15.09 21.29 -28.32
N LEU A 215 14.26 20.67 -27.47
CA LEU A 215 13.40 21.36 -26.50
C LEU A 215 14.01 21.41 -25.11
N PHE A 216 14.70 20.35 -24.72
CA PHE A 216 15.12 20.11 -23.35
C PHE A 216 16.55 19.61 -23.21
N LYS A 217 17.11 19.89 -22.05
CA LYS A 217 18.36 19.31 -21.55
C LYS A 217 18.17 18.74 -20.17
N LEU A 218 18.73 17.57 -19.91
CA LEU A 218 18.79 16.97 -18.59
C LEU A 218 20.06 17.43 -17.86
N LYS A 219 19.90 17.92 -16.63
CA LYS A 219 21.02 18.23 -15.74
C LYS A 219 20.91 17.42 -14.47
N SER A 220 21.97 16.66 -14.15
CA SER A 220 22.08 15.87 -12.93
C SER A 220 22.02 16.75 -11.68
N GLY A 221 21.48 16.21 -10.59
CA GLY A 221 21.68 16.79 -9.27
C GLY A 221 23.09 16.50 -8.73
N ASP A 222 23.29 16.78 -7.44
CA ASP A 222 24.59 16.65 -6.76
C ASP A 222 24.62 15.36 -5.92
N GLY A 223 25.78 14.69 -5.91
CA GLY A 223 25.95 13.45 -5.16
C GLY A 223 25.68 13.63 -3.67
N LEU A 224 24.81 12.77 -3.10
CA LEU A 224 24.56 12.68 -1.68
C LEU A 224 24.20 11.24 -1.33
N SER A 225 25.10 10.57 -0.59
CA SER A 225 24.88 9.21 -0.11
C SER A 225 23.93 9.21 1.11
N SER A 226 23.14 8.17 1.26
CA SER A 226 22.26 8.02 2.44
C SER A 226 23.01 8.02 3.78
N LYS A 227 24.30 7.69 3.78
CA LYS A 227 25.17 7.76 4.97
C LYS A 227 25.51 9.21 5.37
N ASP A 228 25.40 10.13 4.42
CA ASP A 228 25.73 11.56 4.61
C ASP A 228 24.49 12.39 4.92
N PHE A 229 23.32 11.76 5.04
CA PHE A 229 22.09 12.45 5.42
C PHE A 229 22.22 12.99 6.85
N LYS A 230 21.99 14.29 7.00
CA LYS A 230 21.92 14.94 8.30
C LYS A 230 20.45 15.18 8.65
N THR A 231 20.14 15.16 9.94
CA THR A 231 18.78 15.44 10.42
C THR A 231 18.33 16.81 9.94
N GLY A 232 17.25 16.84 9.16
CA GLY A 232 16.73 18.06 8.54
C GLY A 232 15.32 17.88 7.98
N VAL A 233 14.81 18.93 7.34
CA VAL A 233 13.42 19.03 6.86
C VAL A 233 13.31 19.01 5.34
N TYR A 234 14.44 19.14 4.62
CA TYR A 234 14.41 19.19 3.17
C TYR A 234 14.41 17.79 2.58
N PRO A 235 13.40 17.42 1.75
CA PRO A 235 13.36 16.10 1.14
C PRO A 235 14.51 15.91 0.15
N VAL A 236 15.08 14.71 0.15
CA VAL A 236 16.14 14.28 -0.78
C VAL A 236 15.50 13.42 -1.86
N TYR A 237 15.56 13.88 -3.10
CA TYR A 237 15.02 13.18 -4.27
C TYR A 237 16.10 12.41 -5.01
N GLY A 238 15.90 11.11 -5.15
CA GLY A 238 16.64 10.20 -6.02
C GLY A 238 15.79 9.72 -7.22
N GLY A 239 16.24 8.67 -7.90
CA GLY A 239 15.55 8.10 -9.06
C GLY A 239 14.13 7.58 -8.77
N ASN A 240 13.87 7.14 -7.55
CA ASN A 240 12.56 6.60 -7.12
C ASN A 240 11.71 7.58 -6.27
N GLY A 241 12.06 8.86 -6.21
CA GLY A 241 11.38 9.85 -5.37
C GLY A 241 12.16 10.15 -4.09
N ILE A 242 11.44 10.42 -2.99
CA ILE A 242 12.07 10.79 -1.71
C ILE A 242 12.82 9.59 -1.13
N SER A 243 14.13 9.74 -0.93
CA SER A 243 15.00 8.73 -0.31
C SER A 243 15.32 9.04 1.16
N GLY A 244 14.99 10.23 1.64
CA GLY A 244 15.19 10.68 3.01
C GLY A 244 15.07 12.20 3.12
N TYR A 245 15.60 12.74 4.22
CA TYR A 245 15.60 14.18 4.50
C TYR A 245 17.02 14.65 4.85
N HIS A 246 17.31 15.95 4.61
CA HIS A 246 18.62 16.55 4.83
C HIS A 246 18.46 17.95 5.45
N ASP A 247 19.54 18.49 6.03
CA ASP A 247 19.58 19.82 6.64
C ASP A 247 19.76 20.97 5.64
N SER A 248 20.14 20.64 4.41
CA SER A 248 20.35 21.61 3.34
C SER A 248 19.67 21.20 2.03
N PHE A 249 19.61 22.13 1.08
CA PHE A 249 18.97 21.93 -0.22
C PHE A 249 19.88 22.49 -1.34
N ASN A 250 19.80 21.88 -2.53
CA ASN A 250 20.48 22.37 -3.74
C ASN A 250 19.50 22.87 -4.81
N MET A 251 18.18 22.72 -4.57
CA MET A 251 17.10 23.21 -5.43
C MET A 251 16.13 24.07 -4.64
N ASN A 252 15.61 25.14 -5.30
CA ASN A 252 14.53 25.97 -4.76
C ASN A 252 13.68 26.48 -5.93
N GLY A 253 12.41 26.12 -5.97
CA GLY A 253 11.44 26.47 -7.03
C GLY A 253 10.72 25.24 -7.57
N ASP A 254 10.11 25.38 -8.76
CA ASP A 254 9.35 24.35 -9.44
C ASP A 254 10.17 23.69 -10.54
N TYR A 255 10.32 22.37 -10.44
CA TYR A 255 11.08 21.59 -11.40
C TYR A 255 10.33 20.33 -11.82
N ILE A 256 10.49 19.92 -13.08
CA ILE A 256 10.25 18.55 -13.51
C ILE A 256 11.55 17.79 -13.30
N ILE A 257 11.49 16.70 -12.53
CA ILE A 257 12.61 15.80 -12.31
C ILE A 257 12.34 14.44 -12.95
N ILE A 258 13.39 13.76 -13.40
CA ILE A 258 13.32 12.47 -14.10
C ILE A 258 14.32 11.52 -13.44
N GLY A 259 13.86 10.33 -13.05
CA GLY A 259 14.72 9.29 -12.50
C GLY A 259 15.79 8.88 -13.52
N ARG A 260 17.07 8.85 -13.08
CA ARG A 260 18.20 8.56 -13.96
C ARG A 260 18.54 7.09 -14.03
N VAL A 261 18.53 6.37 -12.91
CA VAL A 261 19.08 5.03 -12.79
C VAL A 261 18.13 4.07 -12.07
N GLY A 262 18.27 2.76 -12.35
CA GLY A 262 17.57 1.68 -11.68
C GLY A 262 16.18 1.38 -12.27
N VAL A 263 15.44 0.52 -11.60
CA VAL A 263 14.12 0.03 -12.04
C VAL A 263 13.11 1.16 -12.29
N TYR A 264 13.29 2.29 -11.63
CA TYR A 264 12.42 3.48 -11.74
C TYR A 264 13.05 4.60 -12.61
N CYS A 265 14.07 4.29 -13.40
CA CYS A 265 14.60 5.28 -14.35
C CYS A 265 13.50 5.66 -15.36
N GLY A 266 13.43 6.92 -15.72
CA GLY A 266 12.37 7.43 -16.59
C GLY A 266 11.13 7.96 -15.86
N ASN A 267 10.93 7.66 -14.58
CA ASN A 267 9.83 8.25 -13.81
C ASN A 267 9.93 9.77 -13.77
N VAL A 268 8.86 10.44 -14.19
CA VAL A 268 8.78 11.91 -14.29
C VAL A 268 7.92 12.45 -13.16
N ARG A 269 8.40 13.48 -12.47
CA ARG A 269 7.70 14.10 -11.34
C ARG A 269 7.85 15.62 -11.35
N LYS A 270 6.80 16.33 -10.91
CA LYS A 270 6.91 17.74 -10.54
C LYS A 270 7.28 17.84 -9.07
N VAL A 271 8.29 18.61 -8.75
CA VAL A 271 8.71 18.91 -7.37
C VAL A 271 8.81 20.42 -7.19
N SER A 272 8.28 20.90 -6.08
CA SER A 272 8.20 22.33 -5.75
C SER A 272 8.85 22.62 -4.40
N GLY A 273 9.36 23.83 -4.24
CA GLY A 273 9.95 24.32 -2.99
C GLY A 273 11.45 24.01 -2.84
N LYS A 274 11.90 23.83 -1.60
CA LYS A 274 13.31 23.56 -1.26
C LYS A 274 13.51 22.05 -1.09
N PHE A 275 14.43 21.47 -1.84
CA PHE A 275 14.77 20.05 -1.79
C PHE A 275 16.22 19.80 -2.25
N TRP A 276 16.74 18.63 -1.95
CA TRP A 276 18.00 18.15 -2.50
C TRP A 276 17.71 17.19 -3.66
N LEU A 277 18.26 17.48 -4.84
CA LEU A 277 18.26 16.57 -5.97
C LEU A 277 19.59 15.84 -6.02
N THR A 278 19.54 14.50 -5.97
CA THR A 278 20.77 13.68 -6.07
C THR A 278 21.17 13.46 -7.52
N ASP A 279 22.37 12.96 -7.72
CA ASP A 279 22.90 12.54 -9.04
C ASP A 279 22.16 11.34 -9.65
N ASN A 280 21.29 10.66 -8.87
CA ASN A 280 20.41 9.59 -9.34
C ASN A 280 19.12 10.10 -10.02
N ALA A 281 18.95 11.40 -10.13
CA ALA A 281 17.86 12.05 -10.85
C ALA A 281 18.36 13.26 -11.65
N PHE A 282 17.62 13.58 -12.70
CA PHE A 282 17.83 14.77 -13.50
C PHE A 282 16.77 15.82 -13.22
N LYS A 283 17.11 17.10 -13.35
CA LYS A 283 16.15 18.16 -13.60
C LYS A 283 16.04 18.43 -15.10
N LEU A 284 14.81 18.66 -15.55
CA LEU A 284 14.51 19.09 -16.91
C LEU A 284 14.79 20.59 -17.05
N ILE A 285 15.56 20.96 -18.04
CA ILE A 285 15.85 22.35 -18.40
C ILE A 285 15.26 22.60 -19.77
N TYR A 286 14.44 23.63 -19.89
CA TYR A 286 13.86 24.09 -21.14
C TYR A 286 14.88 24.95 -21.91
N HIS A 287 15.06 24.70 -23.20
CA HIS A 287 15.88 25.58 -24.06
C HIS A 287 15.15 26.90 -24.34
N GLN A 288 13.83 26.82 -24.53
CA GLN A 288 12.94 27.97 -24.68
C GLN A 288 11.72 27.72 -23.78
N LYS A 289 11.26 28.73 -23.07
CA LYS A 289 10.16 28.61 -22.09
C LYS A 289 8.79 28.81 -22.77
N GLU A 290 8.52 28.04 -23.81
CA GLU A 290 7.31 28.19 -24.63
C GLU A 290 6.22 27.14 -24.30
N GLN A 291 6.54 26.11 -23.49
CA GLN A 291 5.61 25.04 -23.17
C GLN A 291 5.07 25.15 -21.74
N VAL A 292 3.86 24.67 -21.52
CA VAL A 292 3.24 24.59 -20.20
C VAL A 292 3.78 23.36 -19.45
N SER A 293 4.41 23.58 -18.31
CA SER A 293 5.10 22.52 -17.54
C SER A 293 4.16 21.36 -17.17
N VAL A 294 2.86 21.63 -16.91
CA VAL A 294 1.86 20.58 -16.61
C VAL A 294 1.63 19.69 -17.84
N PHE A 295 1.51 20.27 -19.03
CA PHE A 295 1.39 19.50 -20.27
C PHE A 295 2.62 18.63 -20.49
N ILE A 296 3.83 19.16 -20.35
CA ILE A 296 5.08 18.41 -20.49
C ILE A 296 5.18 17.28 -19.45
N LEU A 297 4.79 17.52 -18.22
CA LEU A 297 4.76 16.49 -17.17
C LEU A 297 3.91 15.28 -17.59
N TYR A 298 2.68 15.53 -18.05
CA TYR A 298 1.76 14.46 -18.48
C TYR A 298 2.26 13.77 -19.75
N LEU A 299 2.68 14.53 -20.74
CA LEU A 299 3.25 13.99 -21.98
C LEU A 299 4.42 13.03 -21.72
N LEU A 300 5.39 13.44 -20.90
CA LEU A 300 6.56 12.61 -20.61
C LEU A 300 6.22 11.36 -19.78
N ASN A 301 5.20 11.41 -18.91
CA ASN A 301 4.71 10.23 -18.20
C ASN A 301 3.98 9.28 -19.16
N ILE A 302 3.15 9.78 -20.08
CA ILE A 302 2.43 8.96 -21.07
C ILE A 302 3.41 8.30 -22.06
N LEU A 303 4.48 9.02 -22.45
CA LEU A 303 5.52 8.47 -23.31
C LEU A 303 6.34 7.36 -22.65
N ASP A 304 6.17 7.12 -21.34
CA ASP A 304 6.93 6.12 -20.58
C ASP A 304 8.43 6.13 -20.90
N LEU A 305 9.14 7.11 -20.36
CA LEU A 305 10.55 7.30 -20.68
C LEU A 305 11.44 6.09 -20.31
N HIS A 306 10.96 5.15 -19.50
CA HIS A 306 11.69 3.92 -19.17
C HIS A 306 12.05 3.11 -20.41
N GLN A 307 11.17 3.05 -21.41
CA GLN A 307 11.40 2.31 -22.67
C GLN A 307 12.63 2.79 -23.45
N TYR A 308 13.09 4.03 -23.20
CA TYR A 308 14.29 4.62 -23.84
C TYR A 308 15.55 4.45 -22.99
N ALA A 309 15.50 3.72 -21.87
CA ALA A 309 16.68 3.40 -21.10
C ALA A 309 17.61 2.44 -21.86
N ASN A 310 18.90 2.48 -21.57
CA ASN A 310 19.82 1.50 -22.13
C ASN A 310 19.54 0.09 -21.54
N ALA A 311 19.80 -0.94 -22.34
CA ALA A 311 19.59 -2.34 -21.98
C ALA A 311 20.74 -2.91 -21.11
N ALA A 312 21.07 -2.25 -19.99
CA ALA A 312 22.07 -2.72 -19.04
C ALA A 312 21.42 -3.43 -17.85
N ALA A 313 22.21 -4.18 -17.06
CA ALA A 313 21.74 -4.79 -15.82
C ALA A 313 21.12 -3.77 -14.85
N GLN A 314 21.60 -2.52 -14.89
CA GLN A 314 20.97 -1.37 -14.28
C GLN A 314 20.59 -0.39 -15.39
N PRO A 315 19.28 -0.26 -15.71
CA PRO A 315 18.82 0.69 -16.75
C PRO A 315 19.19 2.13 -16.41
N VAL A 316 19.58 2.91 -17.42
CA VAL A 316 20.00 4.31 -17.26
C VAL A 316 19.41 5.17 -18.37
N ILE A 317 18.86 6.32 -17.99
CA ILE A 317 18.47 7.40 -18.89
C ILE A 317 19.53 8.48 -18.92
N SER A 318 19.72 9.09 -20.08
CA SER A 318 20.69 10.16 -20.32
C SER A 318 20.19 11.15 -21.38
N ASN A 319 20.87 12.28 -21.54
CA ASN A 319 20.60 13.18 -22.67
C ASN A 319 20.72 12.47 -24.03
N LEU A 320 21.65 11.51 -24.15
CA LEU A 320 21.84 10.76 -25.40
C LEU A 320 20.67 9.81 -25.70
N THR A 321 20.17 9.08 -24.68
CA THR A 321 19.08 8.12 -24.87
C THR A 321 17.75 8.80 -25.19
N LEU A 322 17.50 10.01 -24.67
CA LEU A 322 16.26 10.77 -24.92
C LEU A 322 16.36 11.74 -26.11
N LYS A 323 17.55 12.03 -26.61
CA LYS A 323 17.77 13.09 -27.61
C LYS A 323 16.81 13.02 -28.81
N TYR A 324 16.49 11.81 -29.27
CA TYR A 324 15.73 11.59 -30.50
C TYR A 324 14.24 11.24 -30.23
N VAL A 325 13.79 11.26 -28.97
CA VAL A 325 12.38 11.03 -28.63
C VAL A 325 11.54 12.15 -29.25
N ASN A 326 10.45 11.78 -29.92
CA ASN A 326 9.50 12.71 -30.50
C ASN A 326 8.63 13.34 -29.40
N ILE A 327 8.47 14.63 -29.45
CA ILE A 327 7.66 15.44 -28.54
C ILE A 327 6.64 16.21 -29.37
N ILE A 328 5.35 15.91 -29.18
CA ILE A 328 4.28 16.66 -29.82
C ILE A 328 4.17 18.06 -29.21
N LEU A 329 3.86 19.06 -30.03
CA LEU A 329 3.73 20.46 -29.63
C LEU A 329 2.37 21.03 -30.07
N PRO A 330 1.28 20.69 -29.40
CA PRO A 330 -0.02 21.32 -29.67
C PRO A 330 0.03 22.82 -29.33
N PRO A 331 -0.93 23.63 -29.87
CA PRO A 331 -0.99 25.06 -29.60
C PRO A 331 -0.95 25.39 -28.10
N LEU A 332 -0.24 26.47 -27.76
CA LEU A 332 -0.04 26.88 -26.35
C LEU A 332 -1.38 27.10 -25.61
N SER A 333 -2.39 27.66 -26.30
CA SER A 333 -3.73 27.84 -25.73
C SER A 333 -4.37 26.52 -25.29
N LEU A 334 -4.16 25.44 -26.06
CA LEU A 334 -4.67 24.11 -25.72
C LEU A 334 -3.92 23.51 -24.53
N GLN A 335 -2.57 23.67 -24.47
CA GLN A 335 -1.77 23.28 -23.32
C GLN A 335 -2.21 24.03 -22.06
N GLN A 336 -2.53 25.31 -22.13
CA GLN A 336 -3.03 26.13 -21.02
C GLN A 336 -4.42 25.65 -20.57
N SER A 337 -5.33 25.36 -21.51
CA SER A 337 -6.64 24.81 -21.19
C SER A 337 -6.55 23.46 -20.46
N PHE A 338 -5.65 22.60 -20.92
CA PHE A 338 -5.34 21.35 -20.23
C PHE A 338 -4.83 21.60 -18.80
N ALA A 339 -3.86 22.49 -18.63
CA ALA A 339 -3.31 22.82 -17.31
C ALA A 339 -4.39 23.30 -16.32
N GLN A 340 -5.35 24.11 -16.78
CA GLN A 340 -6.49 24.57 -15.94
C GLN A 340 -7.37 23.40 -15.50
N LYS A 341 -7.66 22.43 -16.40
CA LYS A 341 -8.44 21.23 -16.05
C LYS A 341 -7.69 20.38 -15.02
N ILE A 342 -6.38 20.18 -15.22
CA ILE A 342 -5.55 19.44 -14.28
C ILE A 342 -5.45 20.13 -12.93
N GLU A 343 -5.35 21.44 -12.88
CA GLU A 343 -5.35 22.20 -11.61
C GLU A 343 -6.63 21.96 -10.80
N GLN A 344 -7.80 21.93 -11.46
CA GLN A 344 -9.06 21.60 -10.81
C GLN A 344 -9.07 20.17 -10.27
N ILE A 345 -8.54 19.21 -11.03
CA ILE A 345 -8.39 17.81 -10.57
C ILE A 345 -7.49 17.74 -9.35
N GLU A 346 -6.33 18.39 -9.37
CA GLU A 346 -5.39 18.36 -8.23
C GLU A 346 -5.98 19.01 -6.96
N GLN A 347 -6.80 20.06 -7.10
CA GLN A 347 -7.54 20.65 -5.98
C GLN A 347 -8.55 19.65 -5.39
N GLN A 348 -9.28 18.89 -6.22
CA GLN A 348 -10.19 17.84 -5.77
C GLN A 348 -9.44 16.70 -5.09
N LYS A 349 -8.32 16.24 -5.67
CA LYS A 349 -7.47 15.22 -5.08
C LYS A 349 -6.93 15.64 -3.70
N ALA A 350 -6.50 16.88 -3.55
CA ALA A 350 -6.04 17.42 -2.27
C ALA A 350 -7.17 17.43 -1.21
N ALA A 351 -8.39 17.79 -1.57
CA ALA A 351 -9.55 17.76 -0.69
C ALA A 351 -9.91 16.31 -0.27
N ILE A 352 -9.85 15.36 -1.21
CA ILE A 352 -10.08 13.93 -0.92
C ILE A 352 -8.98 13.39 0.00
N GLN A 353 -7.70 13.71 -0.27
CA GLN A 353 -6.60 13.27 0.58
C GLN A 353 -6.74 13.78 2.02
N LYS A 354 -7.17 15.03 2.20
CA LYS A 354 -7.51 15.57 3.51
C LYS A 354 -8.63 14.77 4.17
N THR A 355 -9.71 14.49 3.43
CA THR A 355 -10.83 13.68 3.95
C THR A 355 -10.37 12.28 4.39
N ILE A 356 -9.46 11.63 3.64
CA ILE A 356 -8.88 10.34 4.02
C ILE A 356 -8.14 10.47 5.37
N THR A 357 -7.31 11.48 5.52
CA THR A 357 -6.55 11.74 6.77
C THR A 357 -7.49 11.97 7.96
N ASP A 358 -8.55 12.75 7.76
CA ASP A 358 -9.56 13.03 8.79
C ASP A 358 -10.32 11.76 9.19
N LEU A 359 -10.70 10.91 8.22
CA LEU A 359 -11.37 9.63 8.46
C LEU A 359 -10.43 8.62 9.17
N GLU A 360 -9.16 8.53 8.78
CA GLU A 360 -8.16 7.68 9.44
C GLU A 360 -7.93 8.14 10.88
N THR A 361 -7.91 9.44 11.13
CA THR A 361 -7.83 10.01 12.48
C THR A 361 -9.06 9.69 13.31
N LEU A 362 -10.26 9.81 12.73
CA LEU A 362 -11.51 9.46 13.38
C LEU A 362 -11.57 7.96 13.70
N LEU A 363 -11.17 7.11 12.76
CA LEU A 363 -11.11 5.65 12.98
C LEU A 363 -10.18 5.32 14.17
N ALA A 364 -8.99 5.91 14.22
CA ALA A 364 -8.06 5.72 15.34
C ALA A 364 -8.65 6.18 16.67
N ALA A 365 -9.31 7.35 16.72
CA ALA A 365 -9.98 7.86 17.90
C ALA A 365 -11.14 6.97 18.36
N ARG A 366 -11.94 6.41 17.40
CA ARG A 366 -13.03 5.47 17.72
C ARG A 366 -12.50 4.11 18.21
N MET A 367 -11.41 3.62 17.63
CA MET A 367 -10.71 2.43 18.10
C MET A 367 -10.22 2.62 19.55
N GLN A 368 -9.54 3.72 19.84
CA GLN A 368 -9.12 4.06 21.19
C GLN A 368 -10.32 4.20 22.14
N TYR A 369 -11.37 4.91 21.71
CA TYR A 369 -12.59 5.06 22.52
C TYR A 369 -13.19 3.71 22.87
N TRP A 370 -13.29 2.76 21.98
CA TRP A 370 -13.94 1.47 22.27
C TRP A 370 -13.05 0.50 23.04
N PHE A 371 -11.75 0.48 22.82
CA PHE A 371 -10.89 -0.65 23.21
C PHE A 371 -9.73 -0.28 24.16
N ASP A 372 -9.37 0.96 24.34
CA ASP A 372 -8.31 1.46 25.22
C ASP A 372 -8.84 2.44 26.25
#